data_21e7de17ae4ce2487c50162966871ff7
#
_entry.id   21e7de17ae4ce2487c50162966871ff7
#
_cell.length_a   1.000
_cell.length_b   1.000
_cell.length_c   1.000
_cell.angle_alpha   90.00
_cell.angle_beta   90.00
_cell.angle_gamma   90.00
#
_symmetry.space_group_name_H-M   'P 1'
#
loop_
_entity.id
_entity.type
_entity.pdbx_description
1 polymer ?
#
loop_
_entity_poly.entity_id
_entity_poly.type
_entity_poly.pdbx_seq_one_letter_code
_entity_poly.pdbx_strand_id
1 'polypeptide(L)'
;MTHSISLPRPYSRDCRVQGTKGIWLEDANGIFVEGISETRTNIDVAGNPYSSHHWDPVDKFYEEYDHPIWKEFRDNPTGGHGGMDTLALRAFLDAVRNRTVPPIDVYDCAAWMAVTALSEASIAAGSVPVPFPDFTNGKWIYPAGEKISKWDLNS
;
A
#
# COMPACT_ATOMS: atom_id res chain seq x y z
N MET A 1 10.93 9.29 -6.79
CA MET A 1 10.67 9.28 -5.33
C MET A 1 11.01 10.65 -4.76
N THR A 2 10.14 11.22 -3.95
CA THR A 2 10.39 12.51 -3.28
C THR A 2 10.47 12.24 -1.77
N HIS A 3 11.54 12.71 -1.12
CA HIS A 3 11.70 12.60 0.32
C HIS A 3 11.99 13.98 0.89
N SER A 4 11.16 14.47 1.80
CA SER A 4 11.33 15.77 2.46
C SER A 4 11.05 15.62 3.95
N ILE A 5 12.06 15.98 4.76
CA ILE A 5 11.98 15.99 6.22
C ILE A 5 12.20 17.39 6.82
N SER A 6 12.49 18.37 5.98
CA SER A 6 12.88 19.73 6.41
C SER A 6 11.80 20.77 6.21
N LEU A 7 10.73 20.46 5.50
CA LEU A 7 9.61 21.35 5.28
C LEU A 7 8.41 20.96 6.15
N PRO A 8 7.69 21.93 6.74
CA PRO A 8 6.49 21.65 7.52
C PRO A 8 5.38 21.09 6.62
N ARG A 9 5.02 19.85 6.83
CA ARG A 9 3.90 19.18 6.17
C ARG A 9 3.37 18.07 7.08
N PRO A 10 2.08 17.67 6.96
CA PRO A 10 1.60 16.47 7.59
C PRO A 10 2.40 15.23 7.12
N TYR A 11 2.50 14.23 7.98
CA TYR A 11 3.11 12.96 7.58
C TYR A 11 2.27 12.29 6.49
N SER A 12 2.92 11.91 5.41
CA SER A 12 2.32 11.13 4.33
C SER A 12 3.41 10.38 3.58
N ARG A 13 3.05 9.21 3.07
CA ARG A 13 3.87 8.44 2.12
C ARG A 13 3.50 8.73 0.67
N ASP A 14 2.56 9.65 0.43
CA ASP A 14 1.99 9.97 -0.89
C ASP A 14 1.44 8.72 -1.61
N CYS A 15 0.94 7.75 -0.85
CA CYS A 15 0.45 6.51 -1.42
C CYS A 15 -0.84 6.75 -2.21
N ARG A 16 -0.86 6.22 -3.43
CA ARG A 16 -2.03 6.21 -4.30
C ARG A 16 -2.16 4.86 -4.98
N VAL A 17 -3.36 4.31 -4.96
CA VAL A 17 -3.72 3.11 -5.75
C VAL A 17 -4.78 3.51 -6.75
N GLN A 18 -4.48 3.34 -8.03
CA GLN A 18 -5.37 3.67 -9.14
C GLN A 18 -5.73 2.40 -9.89
N GLY A 19 -7.01 2.06 -9.88
CA GLY A 19 -7.58 0.99 -10.69
C GLY A 19 -8.35 1.52 -11.90
N THR A 20 -8.97 0.63 -12.66
CA THR A 20 -9.81 0.98 -13.82
C THR A 20 -11.15 1.59 -13.42
N LYS A 21 -11.64 1.31 -12.21
CA LYS A 21 -12.94 1.75 -11.71
C LYS A 21 -12.86 2.49 -10.37
N GLY A 22 -11.68 2.83 -9.90
CA GLY A 22 -11.56 3.52 -8.64
C GLY A 22 -10.16 4.01 -8.33
N ILE A 23 -10.08 4.82 -7.31
CA ILE A 23 -8.83 5.39 -6.79
C ILE A 23 -8.89 5.48 -5.27
N TRP A 24 -7.78 5.14 -4.63
CA TRP A 24 -7.53 5.46 -3.23
C TRP A 24 -6.36 6.43 -3.12
N LEU A 25 -6.47 7.39 -2.21
CA LEU A 25 -5.43 8.38 -1.95
C LEU A 25 -5.22 8.52 -0.44
N GLU A 26 -3.98 8.32 0.01
CA GLU A 26 -3.62 8.41 1.43
C GLU A 26 -3.88 9.79 2.02
N ASP A 27 -3.44 10.85 1.35
CA ASP A 27 -3.58 12.23 1.84
C ASP A 27 -5.04 12.68 2.01
N ALA A 28 -5.93 12.16 1.20
CA ALA A 28 -7.37 12.41 1.32
C ALA A 28 -8.03 11.49 2.36
N ASN A 29 -7.32 10.44 2.82
CA ASN A 29 -7.90 9.31 3.55
C ASN A 29 -9.21 8.85 2.89
N GLY A 30 -9.20 8.80 1.57
CA GLY A 30 -10.40 8.70 0.76
C GLY A 30 -10.28 7.71 -0.38
N ILE A 31 -11.42 7.20 -0.76
CA ILE A 31 -11.58 6.31 -1.89
C ILE A 31 -12.72 6.81 -2.79
N PHE A 32 -12.60 6.63 -4.08
CA PHE A 32 -13.68 6.80 -5.04
C PHE A 32 -13.79 5.54 -5.87
N VAL A 33 -14.99 4.98 -5.94
CA VAL A 33 -15.30 3.79 -6.76
C VAL A 33 -16.47 4.11 -7.69
N GLU A 34 -16.24 3.96 -8.99
CA GLU A 34 -17.26 4.16 -10.01
C GLU A 34 -18.47 3.24 -9.78
N GLY A 35 -19.67 3.82 -9.76
CA GLY A 35 -20.92 3.10 -9.52
C GLY A 35 -21.25 2.80 -8.07
N ILE A 36 -20.32 3.08 -7.14
CA ILE A 36 -20.54 2.93 -5.67
C ILE A 36 -20.48 4.29 -4.99
N SER A 37 -19.43 5.07 -5.27
CA SER A 37 -19.27 6.41 -4.72
C SER A 37 -20.26 7.38 -5.35
N GLU A 38 -20.93 8.15 -4.50
CA GLU A 38 -21.97 9.09 -4.95
C GLU A 38 -21.36 10.33 -5.58
N THR A 39 -22.04 10.86 -6.57
CA THR A 39 -21.84 12.23 -7.04
C THR A 39 -22.69 13.18 -6.20
N ARG A 40 -22.13 14.33 -5.85
CA ARG A 40 -22.86 15.38 -5.13
C ARG A 40 -23.13 16.54 -6.06
N THR A 41 -24.29 17.15 -5.90
CA THR A 41 -24.62 18.43 -6.57
C THR A 41 -24.11 19.56 -5.69
N ASN A 42 -23.26 20.40 -6.27
CA ASN A 42 -22.73 21.62 -5.67
C ASN A 42 -23.27 22.83 -6.42
N ILE A 43 -23.10 24.00 -5.82
CA ILE A 43 -23.46 25.30 -6.43
C ILE A 43 -22.18 26.09 -6.65
N ASP A 44 -21.95 26.58 -7.86
CA ASP A 44 -20.82 27.46 -8.17
C ASP A 44 -21.03 28.88 -7.64
N VAL A 45 -20.01 29.74 -7.80
CA VAL A 45 -20.06 31.13 -7.35
C VAL A 45 -21.11 32.01 -8.08
N ALA A 46 -21.60 31.53 -9.24
CA ALA A 46 -22.65 32.16 -10.02
C ALA A 46 -24.05 31.62 -9.70
N GLY A 47 -24.16 30.65 -8.78
CA GLY A 47 -25.41 30.03 -8.38
C GLY A 47 -25.87 28.85 -9.26
N ASN A 48 -25.03 28.36 -10.16
CA ASN A 48 -25.37 27.24 -11.04
C ASN A 48 -25.05 25.89 -10.38
N PRO A 49 -25.94 24.88 -10.50
CA PRO A 49 -25.65 23.55 -10.00
C PRO A 49 -24.66 22.81 -10.92
N TYR A 50 -23.71 22.09 -10.29
CA TYR A 50 -22.81 21.17 -10.98
C TYR A 50 -22.60 19.88 -10.17
N SER A 51 -22.38 18.79 -10.87
CA SER A 51 -22.05 17.51 -10.25
C SER A 51 -20.55 17.40 -10.04
N SER A 52 -20.15 16.89 -8.87
CA SER A 52 -18.75 16.58 -8.59
C SER A 52 -18.63 15.23 -7.92
N HIS A 53 -17.49 14.57 -8.18
CA HIS A 53 -17.08 13.40 -7.45
C HIS A 53 -16.49 13.81 -6.11
N HIS A 54 -16.79 13.02 -5.08
CA HIS A 54 -16.26 13.23 -3.74
C HIS A 54 -15.55 11.97 -3.26
N TRP A 55 -14.59 12.16 -2.38
CA TRP A 55 -13.95 11.05 -1.69
C TRP A 55 -14.92 10.48 -0.65
N ASP A 56 -15.17 9.17 -0.74
CA ASP A 56 -15.75 8.45 0.39
C ASP A 56 -14.65 8.20 1.44
N PRO A 57 -14.97 8.24 2.74
CA PRO A 57 -14.04 7.85 3.77
C PRO A 57 -13.75 6.34 3.64
N VAL A 58 -12.48 5.95 3.83
CA VAL A 58 -12.03 4.55 3.61
C VAL A 58 -12.72 3.57 4.55
N ASP A 59 -13.05 3.99 5.78
CA ASP A 59 -13.71 3.17 6.78
C ASP A 59 -15.10 2.65 6.36
N LYS A 60 -15.78 3.34 5.45
CA LYS A 60 -17.03 2.87 4.81
C LYS A 60 -16.87 1.47 4.17
N PHE A 61 -15.66 1.13 3.76
CA PHE A 61 -15.37 -0.08 3.01
C PHE A 61 -14.70 -1.19 3.83
N TYR A 62 -14.30 -0.92 5.08
CA TYR A 62 -13.55 -1.88 5.90
C TYR A 62 -14.32 -3.16 6.19
N GLU A 63 -15.63 -3.07 6.44
CA GLU A 63 -16.41 -4.24 6.80
C GLU A 63 -16.48 -5.26 5.65
N GLU A 64 -16.62 -4.78 4.42
CA GLU A 64 -16.78 -5.63 3.24
C GLU A 64 -15.45 -6.07 2.64
N TYR A 65 -14.50 -5.13 2.49
CA TYR A 65 -13.31 -5.33 1.67
C TYR A 65 -12.00 -5.49 2.44
N ASP A 66 -12.00 -5.25 3.75
CA ASP A 66 -10.75 -5.35 4.50
C ASP A 66 -10.33 -6.79 4.73
N HIS A 67 -9.03 -7.01 4.73
CA HIS A 67 -8.45 -8.33 4.95
C HIS A 67 -8.86 -8.90 6.32
N PRO A 68 -9.20 -10.20 6.44
CA PRO A 68 -9.63 -10.82 7.71
C PRO A 68 -8.69 -10.56 8.89
N ILE A 69 -7.38 -10.54 8.63
CA ILE A 69 -6.37 -10.26 9.65
C ILE A 69 -6.52 -8.83 10.23
N TRP A 70 -6.83 -7.84 9.39
CA TRP A 70 -7.06 -6.48 9.85
C TRP A 70 -8.37 -6.36 10.61
N LYS A 71 -9.40 -7.10 10.24
CA LYS A 71 -10.66 -7.17 11.01
C LYS A 71 -10.41 -7.73 12.41
N GLU A 72 -9.70 -8.87 12.51
CA GLU A 72 -9.31 -9.47 13.79
C GLU A 72 -8.43 -8.52 14.63
N PHE A 73 -7.48 -7.83 13.98
CA PHE A 73 -6.56 -6.93 14.66
C PHE A 73 -7.25 -5.68 15.23
N ARG A 74 -8.25 -5.11 14.54
CA ARG A 74 -8.99 -3.94 15.03
C ARG A 74 -9.71 -4.21 16.36
N ASP A 75 -10.20 -5.43 16.56
CA ASP A 75 -10.86 -5.83 17.80
C ASP A 75 -9.87 -5.95 18.97
N ASN A 76 -8.61 -6.30 18.67
CA ASN A 76 -7.56 -6.48 19.66
C ASN A 76 -6.22 -5.86 19.19
N PRO A 77 -6.12 -4.52 19.11
CA PRO A 77 -4.91 -3.87 18.62
C PRO A 77 -3.73 -4.07 19.58
N THR A 78 -2.63 -4.61 19.06
CA THR A 78 -1.40 -4.87 19.82
C THR A 78 -0.17 -4.48 19.02
N GLY A 79 0.86 -3.96 19.69
CA GLY A 79 2.15 -3.65 19.07
C GLY A 79 2.27 -2.25 18.48
N GLY A 80 3.46 -1.94 17.98
CA GLY A 80 3.81 -0.65 17.39
C GLY A 80 3.32 -0.47 15.95
N HIS A 81 3.48 0.76 15.43
CA HIS A 81 3.13 1.14 14.06
C HIS A 81 1.72 0.72 13.62
N GLY A 82 0.72 0.94 14.49
CA GLY A 82 -0.66 0.53 14.20
C GLY A 82 -0.86 -0.99 14.08
N GLY A 83 0.04 -1.79 14.70
CA GLY A 83 -0.03 -3.25 14.71
C GLY A 83 0.77 -3.95 13.60
N MET A 84 1.28 -3.24 12.63
CA MET A 84 2.05 -3.82 11.53
C MET A 84 3.23 -4.66 12.01
N ASP A 85 3.98 -4.19 13.02
CA ASP A 85 5.14 -4.90 13.55
C ASP A 85 4.74 -6.28 14.12
N THR A 86 3.64 -6.32 14.86
CA THR A 86 3.14 -7.57 15.44
C THR A 86 2.68 -8.56 14.36
N LEU A 87 1.96 -8.08 13.36
CA LEU A 87 1.46 -8.93 12.28
C LEU A 87 2.61 -9.47 11.42
N ALA A 88 3.59 -8.62 11.07
CA ALA A 88 4.77 -9.04 10.31
C ALA A 88 5.59 -10.09 11.05
N LEU A 89 5.81 -9.88 12.37
CA LEU A 89 6.55 -10.83 13.20
C LEU A 89 5.80 -12.16 13.34
N ARG A 90 4.48 -12.13 13.54
CA ARG A 90 3.66 -13.36 13.60
C ARG A 90 3.71 -14.13 12.30
N ALA A 91 3.60 -13.45 11.15
CA ALA A 91 3.70 -14.10 9.84
C ALA A 91 5.06 -14.79 9.64
N PHE A 92 6.15 -14.13 10.04
CA PHE A 92 7.48 -14.73 10.01
C PHE A 92 7.60 -15.95 10.95
N LEU A 93 7.16 -15.82 12.20
CA LEU A 93 7.22 -16.93 13.18
C LEU A 93 6.37 -18.12 12.76
N ASP A 94 5.20 -17.88 12.17
CA ASP A 94 4.35 -18.96 11.63
C ASP A 94 5.06 -19.67 10.48
N ALA A 95 5.72 -18.93 9.58
CA ALA A 95 6.50 -19.52 8.49
C ALA A 95 7.66 -20.39 9.02
N VAL A 96 8.40 -19.92 10.02
CA VAL A 96 9.48 -20.67 10.65
C VAL A 96 8.95 -21.93 11.32
N ARG A 97 7.86 -21.82 12.11
CA ARG A 97 7.25 -22.96 12.82
C ARG A 97 6.75 -24.04 11.86
N ASN A 98 6.12 -23.62 10.77
CA ASN A 98 5.53 -24.53 9.80
C ASN A 98 6.51 -24.93 8.68
N ARG A 99 7.73 -24.39 8.68
CA ARG A 99 8.75 -24.61 7.64
C ARG A 99 8.23 -24.25 6.24
N THR A 100 7.52 -23.14 6.15
CA THR A 100 7.00 -22.57 4.90
C THR A 100 7.78 -21.34 4.50
N VAL A 101 7.60 -20.90 3.26
CA VAL A 101 8.17 -19.62 2.80
C VAL A 101 7.40 -18.48 3.47
N PRO A 102 8.09 -17.47 4.06
CA PRO A 102 7.42 -16.31 4.62
C PRO A 102 6.74 -15.49 3.51
N PRO A 103 5.65 -14.76 3.83
CA PRO A 103 4.97 -13.90 2.86
C PRO A 103 5.89 -12.85 2.23
N ILE A 104 6.80 -12.31 3.03
CA ILE A 104 7.89 -11.42 2.60
C ILE A 104 9.17 -12.21 2.66
N ASP A 105 9.76 -12.51 1.53
CA ASP A 105 10.98 -13.30 1.45
C ASP A 105 12.26 -12.43 1.34
N VAL A 106 13.41 -13.08 1.27
CA VAL A 106 14.70 -12.39 1.18
C VAL A 106 14.86 -11.58 -0.10
N TYR A 107 14.20 -11.97 -1.19
CA TYR A 107 14.27 -11.25 -2.46
C TYR A 107 13.42 -9.98 -2.41
N ASP A 108 12.26 -10.02 -1.75
CA ASP A 108 11.47 -8.83 -1.47
C ASP A 108 12.29 -7.82 -0.64
N CYS A 109 12.91 -8.30 0.44
CA CYS A 109 13.77 -7.46 1.28
C CYS A 109 14.95 -6.87 0.50
N ALA A 110 15.62 -7.66 -0.33
CA ALA A 110 16.72 -7.18 -1.16
C ALA A 110 16.27 -6.10 -2.16
N ALA A 111 15.13 -6.31 -2.79
CA ALA A 111 14.55 -5.34 -3.72
C ALA A 111 14.20 -4.02 -3.01
N TRP A 112 13.56 -4.08 -1.84
CA TRP A 112 13.20 -2.88 -1.08
C TRP A 112 14.44 -2.10 -0.61
N MET A 113 15.45 -2.80 -0.10
CA MET A 113 16.69 -2.16 0.35
C MET A 113 17.50 -1.54 -0.79
N ALA A 114 17.46 -2.13 -1.98
CA ALA A 114 18.14 -1.60 -3.16
C ALA A 114 17.61 -0.21 -3.58
N VAL A 115 16.35 0.10 -3.31
CA VAL A 115 15.74 1.40 -3.65
C VAL A 115 16.53 2.56 -3.05
N THR A 116 17.02 2.44 -1.81
CA THR A 116 17.79 3.50 -1.16
C THR A 116 19.09 3.79 -1.92
N ALA A 117 19.92 2.76 -2.14
CA ALA A 117 21.20 2.91 -2.81
C ALA A 117 21.06 3.38 -4.28
N LEU A 118 20.06 2.85 -4.98
CA LEU A 118 19.77 3.25 -6.36
C LEU A 118 19.22 4.68 -6.45
N SER A 119 18.45 5.12 -5.47
CA SER A 119 17.97 6.50 -5.39
C SER A 119 19.14 7.48 -5.20
N GLU A 120 20.09 7.17 -4.31
CA GLU A 120 21.30 7.95 -4.12
C GLU A 120 22.14 8.02 -5.40
N ALA A 121 22.35 6.88 -6.06
CA ALA A 121 23.08 6.83 -7.32
C ALA A 121 22.41 7.66 -8.44
N SER A 122 21.08 7.59 -8.54
CA SER A 122 20.31 8.39 -9.50
C SER A 122 20.49 9.89 -9.23
N ILE A 123 20.36 10.32 -7.98
CA ILE A 123 20.52 11.73 -7.59
C ILE A 123 21.92 12.22 -7.89
N ALA A 124 22.94 11.44 -7.51
CA ALA A 124 24.34 11.78 -7.77
C ALA A 124 24.66 11.91 -9.26
N ALA A 125 23.94 11.17 -10.12
CA ALA A 125 24.08 11.21 -11.58
C ALA A 125 23.16 12.26 -12.26
N GLY A 126 22.51 13.15 -11.50
CA GLY A 126 21.61 14.17 -12.05
C GLY A 126 20.16 13.70 -12.25
N SER A 127 19.69 12.80 -11.41
CA SER A 127 18.33 12.23 -11.44
C SER A 127 18.02 11.43 -12.70
N VAL A 128 19.01 10.76 -13.25
CA VAL A 128 18.85 9.87 -14.41
C VAL A 128 18.27 8.51 -13.99
N PRO A 129 17.59 7.79 -14.88
CA PRO A 129 17.20 6.41 -14.63
C PRO A 129 18.43 5.52 -14.37
N VAL A 130 18.37 4.69 -13.34
CA VAL A 130 19.37 3.67 -13.02
C VAL A 130 18.76 2.27 -13.14
N PRO A 131 19.51 1.28 -13.66
CA PRO A 131 18.98 -0.07 -13.77
C PRO A 131 18.75 -0.69 -12.40
N PHE A 132 17.60 -1.35 -12.23
CA PHE A 132 17.30 -2.09 -11.03
C PHE A 132 17.85 -3.52 -11.15
N PRO A 133 18.59 -4.03 -10.15
CA PRO A 133 19.13 -5.38 -10.20
C PRO A 133 18.02 -6.43 -10.08
N ASP A 134 18.11 -7.48 -10.88
CA ASP A 134 17.26 -8.64 -10.76
C ASP A 134 17.88 -9.66 -9.80
N PHE A 135 17.42 -9.69 -8.57
CA PHE A 135 17.88 -10.60 -7.53
C PHE A 135 17.37 -12.04 -7.72
N THR A 136 16.38 -12.25 -8.58
CA THR A 136 15.69 -13.53 -8.77
C THR A 136 16.09 -14.26 -10.05
N ASN A 137 16.91 -13.64 -10.91
CA ASN A 137 17.19 -14.13 -12.26
C ASN A 137 15.91 -14.38 -13.08
N GLY A 138 15.00 -13.43 -13.08
CA GLY A 138 13.74 -13.48 -13.83
C GLY A 138 12.62 -14.28 -13.16
N LYS A 139 12.85 -14.93 -12.04
CA LYS A 139 11.82 -15.74 -11.37
C LYS A 139 10.65 -14.93 -10.81
N TRP A 140 10.83 -13.62 -10.63
CA TRP A 140 9.74 -12.72 -10.20
C TRP A 140 8.60 -12.64 -11.23
N ILE A 141 8.87 -12.92 -12.51
CA ILE A 141 7.86 -12.92 -13.58
C ILE A 141 6.93 -14.13 -13.43
N TYR A 142 7.49 -15.26 -12.99
CA TYR A 142 6.76 -16.51 -12.77
C TYR A 142 7.09 -17.05 -11.38
N PRO A 143 6.50 -16.47 -10.33
CA PRO A 143 6.75 -16.94 -8.97
C PRO A 143 6.33 -18.40 -8.84
N ALA A 144 7.18 -19.21 -8.20
CA ALA A 144 6.93 -20.62 -8.01
C ALA A 144 5.83 -20.84 -6.97
N GLY A 145 4.65 -21.27 -7.44
CA GLY A 145 3.54 -21.72 -6.60
C GLY A 145 2.74 -20.58 -5.93
N GLU A 146 1.51 -20.90 -5.58
CA GLU A 146 0.69 -20.06 -4.73
C GLU A 146 1.18 -20.17 -3.29
N LYS A 147 1.53 -19.05 -2.68
CA LYS A 147 1.82 -18.96 -1.24
C LYS A 147 0.47 -18.89 -0.50
N ILE A 148 -0.29 -19.98 -0.47
CA ILE A 148 -1.59 -19.97 0.24
C ILE A 148 -1.34 -20.02 1.73
N SER A 149 -1.54 -18.92 2.39
CA SER A 149 -1.54 -18.80 3.85
C SER A 149 -2.55 -17.77 4.29
N LYS A 150 -2.95 -17.80 5.56
CA LYS A 150 -3.84 -16.75 6.13
C LYS A 150 -3.25 -15.33 6.05
N TRP A 151 -1.96 -15.21 5.71
CA TRP A 151 -1.23 -13.96 5.54
C TRP A 151 -1.22 -13.47 4.09
N ASP A 152 -1.80 -14.22 3.17
CA ASP A 152 -1.89 -13.89 1.76
C ASP A 152 -3.06 -12.93 1.50
N LEU A 153 -2.92 -12.05 0.50
CA LEU A 153 -3.98 -11.13 0.09
C LEU A 153 -5.23 -11.84 -0.43
N ASN A 154 -5.12 -13.09 -0.84
CA ASN A 154 -6.21 -13.89 -1.40
C ASN A 154 -6.74 -14.94 -0.41
N SER A 155 -6.42 -14.82 0.87
CA SER A 155 -6.88 -15.76 1.90
C SER A 155 -8.28 -15.43 2.44
#